data_2e8ddd2660583ff80dd4f7a0b160700e
#
_entry.id   2e8ddd2660583ff80dd4f7a0b160700e
#
_cell.length_a   1.000
_cell.length_b   1.000
_cell.length_c   1.000
_cell.angle_alpha   90.00
_cell.angle_beta   90.00
_cell.angle_gamma   90.00
#
_symmetry.space_group_name_H-M   'P 1'
#
loop_
_entity.id
_entity.type
_entity.pdbx_description
1 polymer ?
#
loop_
_entity_poly.entity_id
_entity_poly.type
_entity_poly.pdbx_seq_one_letter_code
_entity_poly.pdbx_strand_id
1 'polypeptide(L)'
;MTASMIETIACEVLAALDARYQISPLAARYPGLDLPAAYAVGARVAQMRQSRGEHAVGRKLGFTNRNIWAEYNVYAPIWGYVYDTTVSNVEHGTATFDLSTVVEPRIEPEITLSLKRAPEPGMDEAALLDCLDWVAHGFEIVQSLFPGWKFSSADTVAAFGLHGALLLGPRHAITPDNKRAWFEMLSSFEVGLSRNGQDIDTGHAANVLGGPLTALKNVVEVLAQDPLNLQLKGGEFVTTGTITRAFPIAANETWRTTFSGAPFEGLTVHVV
;
A
#
# COMPACT_ATOMS: atom_id res chain seq x y z
N MET A 1 -22.94 -6.70 -10.96
CA MET A 1 -22.85 -5.36 -11.58
C MET A 1 -22.65 -5.51 -13.09
N THR A 2 -23.17 -4.59 -13.92
CA THR A 2 -22.98 -4.67 -15.40
C THR A 2 -21.63 -4.07 -15.82
N ALA A 3 -21.10 -4.50 -16.99
CA ALA A 3 -19.85 -3.93 -17.53
C ALA A 3 -19.94 -2.40 -17.73
N SER A 4 -21.10 -1.88 -18.14
CA SER A 4 -21.32 -0.43 -18.29
C SER A 4 -21.26 0.32 -16.96
N MET A 5 -21.74 -0.27 -15.86
CA MET A 5 -21.63 0.34 -14.53
C MET A 5 -20.18 0.34 -14.02
N ILE A 6 -19.44 -0.75 -14.26
CA ILE A 6 -18.00 -0.84 -13.93
C ILE A 6 -17.24 0.27 -14.66
N GLU A 7 -17.50 0.44 -15.96
CA GLU A 7 -16.90 1.50 -16.78
C GLU A 7 -17.21 2.89 -16.21
N THR A 8 -18.47 3.16 -15.89
CA THR A 8 -18.91 4.45 -15.34
C THR A 8 -18.19 4.77 -14.03
N ILE A 9 -18.11 3.79 -13.12
CA ILE A 9 -17.42 3.97 -11.83
C ILE A 9 -15.93 4.17 -12.05
N ALA A 10 -15.30 3.38 -12.92
CA ALA A 10 -13.88 3.51 -13.22
C ALA A 10 -13.52 4.90 -13.77
N CYS A 11 -14.33 5.41 -14.71
CA CYS A 11 -14.16 6.78 -15.23
C CYS A 11 -14.32 7.84 -14.13
N GLU A 12 -15.33 7.71 -13.28
CA GLU A 12 -15.59 8.66 -12.20
C GLU A 12 -14.44 8.70 -11.19
N VAL A 13 -14.00 7.54 -10.73
CA VAL A 13 -12.91 7.42 -9.74
C VAL A 13 -11.61 7.95 -10.31
N LEU A 14 -11.32 7.65 -11.57
CA LEU A 14 -10.10 8.14 -12.23
C LEU A 14 -10.15 9.66 -12.46
N ALA A 15 -11.29 10.20 -12.84
CA ALA A 15 -11.49 11.64 -12.99
C ALA A 15 -11.35 12.38 -11.63
N ALA A 16 -11.88 11.79 -10.56
CA ALA A 16 -11.75 12.35 -9.21
C ALA A 16 -10.28 12.37 -8.75
N LEU A 17 -9.53 11.30 -9.04
CA LEU A 17 -8.10 11.23 -8.77
C LEU A 17 -7.33 12.29 -9.56
N ASP A 18 -7.53 12.36 -10.88
CA ASP A 18 -6.81 13.27 -11.77
C ASP A 18 -7.05 14.74 -11.40
N ALA A 19 -8.29 15.09 -11.08
CA ALA A 19 -8.69 16.47 -10.75
C ALA A 19 -8.66 16.76 -9.24
N ARG A 20 -8.28 15.78 -8.41
CA ARG A 20 -8.09 15.90 -6.95
C ARG A 20 -9.31 16.45 -6.23
N TYR A 21 -10.47 15.86 -6.49
CA TYR A 21 -11.70 16.18 -5.75
C TYR A 21 -12.31 14.96 -5.09
N GLN A 22 -13.10 15.21 -4.08
CA GLN A 22 -13.82 14.15 -3.36
C GLN A 22 -15.18 13.87 -3.98
N ILE A 23 -15.60 12.61 -3.89
CA ILE A 23 -16.89 12.10 -4.35
C ILE A 23 -17.65 11.46 -3.20
N SER A 24 -18.96 11.38 -3.32
CA SER A 24 -19.77 10.60 -2.39
C SER A 24 -19.46 9.11 -2.48
N PRO A 25 -19.51 8.34 -1.37
CA PRO A 25 -19.26 6.90 -1.39
C PRO A 25 -20.00 6.18 -2.52
N LEU A 26 -19.29 5.36 -3.25
CA LEU A 26 -19.78 4.65 -4.44
C LEU A 26 -20.84 3.60 -4.06
N ALA A 27 -20.59 2.85 -2.98
CA ALA A 27 -21.50 1.79 -2.52
C ALA A 27 -22.90 2.34 -2.16
N ALA A 28 -23.00 3.60 -1.72
CA ALA A 28 -24.27 4.27 -1.46
C ALA A 28 -25.05 4.64 -2.76
N ARG A 29 -24.33 4.82 -3.86
CA ARG A 29 -24.91 5.26 -5.16
C ARG A 29 -25.08 4.15 -6.18
N TYR A 30 -24.27 3.09 -6.05
CA TYR A 30 -24.27 1.96 -6.96
C TYR A 30 -24.65 0.67 -6.23
N PRO A 31 -25.95 0.34 -6.11
CA PRO A 31 -26.40 -0.90 -5.50
C PRO A 31 -25.76 -2.13 -6.18
N GLY A 32 -25.20 -3.04 -5.38
CA GLY A 32 -24.45 -4.20 -5.86
C GLY A 32 -22.94 -3.97 -6.07
N LEU A 33 -22.39 -2.84 -5.64
CA LEU A 33 -20.95 -2.66 -5.52
C LEU A 33 -20.44 -3.41 -4.29
N ASP A 34 -20.16 -4.68 -4.47
CA ASP A 34 -19.46 -5.56 -3.52
C ASP A 34 -17.96 -5.62 -3.81
N LEU A 35 -17.20 -6.37 -3.00
CA LEU A 35 -15.74 -6.50 -3.20
C LEU A 35 -15.36 -7.06 -4.58
N PRO A 36 -15.98 -8.14 -5.11
CA PRO A 36 -15.70 -8.61 -6.45
C PRO A 36 -15.95 -7.55 -7.53
N ALA A 37 -17.03 -6.81 -7.44
CA ALA A 37 -17.33 -5.72 -8.36
C ALA A 37 -16.33 -4.55 -8.23
N ALA A 38 -15.90 -4.23 -7.02
CA ALA A 38 -14.90 -3.20 -6.78
C ALA A 38 -13.52 -3.58 -7.36
N TYR A 39 -13.11 -4.85 -7.26
CA TYR A 39 -11.91 -5.34 -7.95
C TYR A 39 -12.05 -5.32 -9.48
N ALA A 40 -13.24 -5.55 -10.02
CA ALA A 40 -13.48 -5.36 -11.45
C ALA A 40 -13.36 -3.89 -11.88
N VAL A 41 -13.80 -2.95 -11.03
CA VAL A 41 -13.53 -1.50 -11.24
C VAL A 41 -12.02 -1.24 -11.21
N GLY A 42 -11.29 -1.76 -10.22
CA GLY A 42 -9.84 -1.64 -10.11
C GLY A 42 -9.10 -2.17 -11.34
N ALA A 43 -9.51 -3.34 -11.85
CA ALA A 43 -8.95 -3.91 -13.09
C ALA A 43 -9.20 -3.00 -14.30
N ARG A 44 -10.40 -2.40 -14.39
CA ARG A 44 -10.72 -1.46 -15.48
C ARG A 44 -9.90 -0.17 -15.36
N VAL A 45 -9.75 0.38 -14.18
CA VAL A 45 -8.87 1.53 -13.93
C VAL A 45 -7.43 1.22 -14.33
N ALA A 46 -6.92 0.04 -13.99
CA ALA A 46 -5.57 -0.38 -14.38
C ALA A 46 -5.38 -0.38 -15.92
N GLN A 47 -6.36 -0.88 -16.67
CA GLN A 47 -6.33 -0.81 -18.14
C GLN A 47 -6.34 0.63 -18.66
N MET A 48 -7.13 1.52 -18.05
CA MET A 48 -7.19 2.94 -18.43
C MET A 48 -5.86 3.65 -18.16
N ARG A 49 -5.24 3.40 -17.02
CA ARG A 49 -3.92 3.95 -16.67
C ARG A 49 -2.83 3.41 -17.60
N GLN A 50 -2.84 2.13 -17.88
CA GLN A 50 -1.92 1.54 -18.87
C GLN A 50 -2.06 2.18 -20.26
N SER A 51 -3.29 2.48 -20.70
CA SER A 51 -3.54 3.17 -21.97
C SER A 51 -3.00 4.62 -22.00
N ARG A 52 -2.72 5.21 -20.85
CA ARG A 52 -2.06 6.51 -20.69
C ARG A 52 -0.53 6.42 -20.62
N GLY A 53 0.05 5.21 -20.67
CA GLY A 53 1.47 4.96 -20.55
C GLY A 53 1.97 4.80 -19.11
N GLU A 54 1.08 4.67 -18.12
CA GLU A 54 1.43 4.35 -16.75
C GLU A 54 1.58 2.83 -16.57
N HIS A 55 2.61 2.40 -15.87
CA HIS A 55 2.89 0.97 -15.68
C HIS A 55 2.70 0.56 -14.23
N ALA A 56 1.89 -0.48 -14.00
CA ALA A 56 1.81 -1.11 -12.70
C ALA A 56 3.16 -1.78 -12.37
N VAL A 57 3.78 -1.38 -11.26
CA VAL A 57 5.09 -1.85 -10.80
C VAL A 57 5.00 -2.69 -9.53
N GLY A 58 3.82 -2.78 -8.93
CA GLY A 58 3.61 -3.56 -7.72
C GLY A 58 2.17 -3.52 -7.23
N ARG A 59 2.01 -4.02 -6.00
CA ARG A 59 0.75 -4.00 -5.24
C ARG A 59 0.97 -3.36 -3.88
N LYS A 60 -0.01 -2.55 -3.45
CA LYS A 60 -0.11 -2.14 -2.05
C LYS A 60 -1.13 -3.01 -1.34
N LEU A 61 -0.88 -3.31 -0.06
CA LEU A 61 -1.86 -3.92 0.82
C LEU A 61 -2.43 -2.87 1.77
N GLY A 62 -3.74 -2.91 1.98
CA GLY A 62 -4.41 -2.08 2.95
C GLY A 62 -5.11 -2.93 4.01
N PHE A 63 -5.39 -2.34 5.17
CA PHE A 63 -6.07 -2.99 6.29
C PHE A 63 -5.42 -4.30 6.76
N THR A 64 -4.10 -4.39 6.66
CA THR A 64 -3.31 -5.50 7.21
C THR A 64 -3.11 -5.37 8.71
N ASN A 65 -3.16 -4.13 9.23
CA ASN A 65 -3.12 -3.87 10.66
C ASN A 65 -4.53 -4.01 11.27
N ARG A 66 -4.77 -5.13 11.97
CA ARG A 66 -6.08 -5.42 12.58
C ARG A 66 -6.49 -4.43 13.65
N ASN A 67 -5.55 -3.69 14.23
CA ASN A 67 -5.86 -2.70 15.28
C ASN A 67 -6.67 -1.51 14.77
N ILE A 68 -6.66 -1.25 13.45
CA ILE A 68 -7.41 -0.15 12.83
C ILE A 68 -8.76 -0.59 12.22
N TRP A 69 -9.09 -1.88 12.23
CA TRP A 69 -10.30 -2.39 11.56
C TRP A 69 -11.59 -1.78 12.08
N ALA A 70 -11.71 -1.64 13.40
CA ALA A 70 -12.90 -1.05 14.00
C ALA A 70 -13.03 0.45 13.69
N GLU A 71 -11.92 1.17 13.55
CA GLU A 71 -11.90 2.60 13.20
C GLU A 71 -12.49 2.85 11.81
N TYR A 72 -12.16 1.99 10.85
CA TYR A 72 -12.58 2.14 9.45
C TYR A 72 -13.76 1.25 9.07
N ASN A 73 -14.25 0.42 9.99
CA ASN A 73 -15.30 -0.59 9.73
C ASN A 73 -14.94 -1.50 8.53
N VAL A 74 -13.67 -1.88 8.42
CA VAL A 74 -13.14 -2.79 7.39
C VAL A 74 -12.47 -3.96 8.07
N TYR A 75 -12.91 -5.19 7.81
CA TYR A 75 -12.54 -6.39 8.56
C TYR A 75 -11.81 -7.44 7.70
N ALA A 76 -11.24 -7.03 6.60
CA ALA A 76 -10.42 -7.87 5.73
C ALA A 76 -9.34 -7.05 5.05
N PRO A 77 -8.15 -7.63 4.78
CA PRO A 77 -7.15 -6.99 3.93
C PRO A 77 -7.69 -6.73 2.53
N ILE A 78 -7.24 -5.61 1.95
CA ILE A 78 -7.49 -5.26 0.57
C ILE A 78 -6.15 -5.08 -0.16
N TRP A 79 -6.19 -5.01 -1.48
CA TRP A 79 -5.02 -4.66 -2.28
C TRP A 79 -5.38 -3.68 -3.40
N GLY A 80 -4.37 -2.99 -3.92
CA GLY A 80 -4.48 -2.11 -5.08
C GLY A 80 -3.18 -2.09 -5.89
N TYR A 81 -3.23 -1.58 -7.11
CA TYR A 81 -2.05 -1.39 -7.95
C TYR A 81 -1.23 -0.19 -7.50
N VAL A 82 0.10 -0.34 -7.57
CA VAL A 82 1.06 0.78 -7.48
C VAL A 82 1.65 1.00 -8.86
N TYR A 83 1.77 2.26 -9.26
CA TYR A 83 2.23 2.65 -10.59
C TYR A 83 3.60 3.36 -10.52
N ASP A 84 4.37 3.24 -11.61
CA ASP A 84 5.66 3.91 -11.76
C ASP A 84 5.57 5.43 -11.54
N THR A 85 4.45 6.04 -11.91
CA THR A 85 4.18 7.46 -11.74
C THR A 85 3.91 7.90 -10.29
N THR A 86 3.68 6.95 -9.37
CA THR A 86 3.38 7.23 -7.96
C THR A 86 4.50 6.81 -7.00
N VAL A 87 5.63 6.32 -7.52
CA VAL A 87 6.79 5.90 -6.72
C VAL A 87 7.93 6.89 -6.85
N SER A 88 8.45 7.34 -5.72
CA SER A 88 9.63 8.19 -5.63
C SER A 88 10.69 7.52 -4.77
N ASN A 89 11.92 7.36 -5.30
CA ASN A 89 13.04 6.83 -4.53
C ASN A 89 13.65 7.93 -3.66
N VAL A 90 13.86 7.63 -2.38
CA VAL A 90 14.44 8.53 -1.38
C VAL A 90 15.88 8.11 -1.10
N GLU A 91 16.83 8.54 -1.93
CA GLU A 91 18.21 8.07 -1.94
C GLU A 91 19.01 8.47 -0.68
N HIS A 92 18.68 9.61 -0.06
CA HIS A 92 19.43 10.17 1.08
C HIS A 92 18.61 10.25 2.37
N GLY A 93 17.61 9.40 2.51
CA GLY A 93 16.78 9.28 3.71
C GLY A 93 15.87 10.50 3.99
N THR A 94 15.84 11.51 3.09
CA THR A 94 14.99 12.69 3.25
C THR A 94 14.26 13.01 1.93
N ALA A 95 12.95 13.23 2.03
CA ALA A 95 12.09 13.63 0.92
C ALA A 95 11.27 14.87 1.25
N THR A 96 10.83 15.58 0.22
CA THR A 96 9.79 16.61 0.30
C THR A 96 8.54 16.08 -0.40
N PHE A 97 7.38 16.21 0.23
CA PHE A 97 6.11 15.77 -0.32
C PHE A 97 5.14 16.93 -0.48
N ASP A 98 4.63 17.14 -1.70
CA ASP A 98 3.69 18.21 -2.04
C ASP A 98 2.25 17.72 -1.85
N LEU A 99 1.54 18.30 -0.86
CA LEU A 99 0.14 18.02 -0.54
C LEU A 99 -0.83 18.32 -1.68
N SER A 100 -0.47 19.23 -2.59
CA SER A 100 -1.34 19.58 -3.71
C SER A 100 -1.59 18.42 -4.67
N THR A 101 -0.81 17.34 -4.53
CA THR A 101 -0.92 16.15 -5.39
C THR A 101 -1.93 15.11 -4.92
N VAL A 102 -2.48 15.25 -3.72
CA VAL A 102 -3.35 14.26 -3.06
C VAL A 102 -4.56 14.90 -2.39
N VAL A 103 -5.54 14.08 -2.02
CA VAL A 103 -6.79 14.52 -1.40
C VAL A 103 -6.92 13.90 -0.01
N GLU A 104 -7.09 14.74 1.02
CA GLU A 104 -7.25 14.34 2.43
C GLU A 104 -6.23 13.25 2.85
N PRO A 105 -4.90 13.53 2.73
CA PRO A 105 -3.87 12.52 2.83
C PRO A 105 -3.59 12.07 4.26
N ARG A 106 -3.07 10.83 4.37
CA ARG A 106 -2.45 10.28 5.58
C ARG A 106 -1.12 9.63 5.25
N ILE A 107 -0.23 9.52 6.24
CA ILE A 107 1.09 8.91 6.13
C ILE A 107 1.14 7.56 6.86
N GLU A 108 1.75 6.58 6.21
CA GLU A 108 1.84 5.19 6.67
C GLU A 108 3.27 4.65 6.51
N PRO A 109 3.99 4.34 7.60
CA PRO A 109 5.26 3.59 7.50
C PRO A 109 4.99 2.15 7.10
N GLU A 110 5.67 1.69 6.04
CA GLU A 110 5.48 0.35 5.49
C GLU A 110 6.80 -0.34 5.13
N ILE A 111 6.77 -1.66 4.98
CA ILE A 111 7.83 -2.45 4.37
C ILE A 111 7.43 -2.79 2.94
N THR A 112 8.40 -2.65 2.04
CA THR A 112 8.27 -3.02 0.62
C THR A 112 9.11 -4.26 0.37
N LEU A 113 8.51 -5.28 -0.25
CA LEU A 113 9.11 -6.56 -0.61
C LEU A 113 9.19 -6.66 -2.12
N SER A 114 10.39 -6.64 -2.71
CA SER A 114 10.58 -6.78 -4.16
C SER A 114 10.81 -8.22 -4.56
N LEU A 115 10.22 -8.62 -5.66
CA LEU A 115 10.22 -9.98 -6.17
C LEU A 115 11.24 -10.15 -7.29
N LYS A 116 12.19 -11.08 -7.18
CA LYS A 116 13.04 -11.53 -8.28
C LYS A 116 12.38 -12.60 -9.15
N ARG A 117 11.38 -13.31 -8.61
CA ARG A 117 10.56 -14.30 -9.32
C ARG A 117 9.14 -14.30 -8.77
N ALA A 118 8.20 -14.82 -9.55
CA ALA A 118 6.82 -14.96 -9.14
C ALA A 118 6.71 -15.86 -7.89
N PRO A 119 5.99 -15.44 -6.84
CA PRO A 119 5.59 -16.33 -5.76
C PRO A 119 4.44 -17.22 -6.22
N GLU A 120 4.31 -18.40 -5.61
CA GLU A 120 3.24 -19.36 -5.92
C GLU A 120 2.32 -19.57 -4.70
N PRO A 121 1.02 -19.79 -4.90
CA PRO A 121 0.10 -20.17 -3.83
C PRO A 121 0.60 -21.42 -3.08
N GLY A 122 0.35 -21.46 -1.77
CA GLY A 122 0.80 -22.55 -0.91
C GLY A 122 2.25 -22.45 -0.43
N MET A 123 3.05 -21.50 -0.91
CA MET A 123 4.39 -21.25 -0.36
C MET A 123 4.31 -20.84 1.11
N ASP A 124 5.21 -21.39 1.93
CA ASP A 124 5.46 -20.88 3.27
C ASP A 124 6.32 -19.60 3.24
N GLU A 125 6.49 -18.94 4.38
CA GLU A 125 7.22 -17.69 4.48
C GLU A 125 8.70 -17.81 4.09
N ALA A 126 9.32 -18.98 4.32
CA ALA A 126 10.70 -19.23 3.92
C ALA A 126 10.84 -19.32 2.39
N ALA A 127 9.89 -20.00 1.73
CA ALA A 127 9.83 -20.10 0.27
C ALA A 127 9.50 -18.73 -0.37
N LEU A 128 8.63 -17.93 0.27
CA LEU A 128 8.32 -16.57 -0.16
C LEU A 128 9.54 -15.64 -0.04
N LEU A 129 10.31 -15.75 1.06
CA LEU A 129 11.57 -15.02 1.19
C LEU A 129 12.57 -15.37 0.07
N ASP A 130 12.56 -16.61 -0.42
CA ASP A 130 13.37 -17.02 -1.59
C ASP A 130 12.92 -16.38 -2.92
N CYS A 131 11.72 -15.81 -2.95
CA CYS A 131 11.25 -15.05 -4.10
C CYS A 131 11.71 -13.59 -4.08
N LEU A 132 12.24 -13.09 -2.95
CA LEU A 132 12.60 -11.68 -2.82
C LEU A 132 13.97 -11.37 -3.41
N ASP A 133 14.07 -10.19 -4.03
CA ASP A 133 15.29 -9.56 -4.50
C ASP A 133 15.87 -8.62 -3.44
N TRP A 134 15.01 -7.72 -2.95
CA TRP A 134 15.36 -6.77 -1.90
C TRP A 134 14.15 -6.44 -1.02
N VAL A 135 14.43 -5.87 0.14
CA VAL A 135 13.46 -5.26 1.04
C VAL A 135 13.83 -3.80 1.27
N ALA A 136 12.83 -2.96 1.52
CA ALA A 136 13.02 -1.56 1.87
C ALA A 136 11.94 -1.10 2.85
N HIS A 137 12.28 -0.07 3.64
CA HIS A 137 11.27 0.74 4.30
C HIS A 137 10.80 1.86 3.36
N GLY A 138 9.55 2.26 3.46
CA GLY A 138 8.97 3.39 2.75
C GLY A 138 7.86 4.06 3.55
N PHE A 139 7.48 5.24 3.10
CA PHE A 139 6.22 5.85 3.48
C PHE A 139 5.22 5.70 2.34
N GLU A 140 4.09 5.07 2.58
CA GLU A 140 2.93 5.24 1.72
C GLU A 140 2.19 6.51 2.15
N ILE A 141 1.89 7.37 1.19
CA ILE A 141 0.92 8.44 1.36
C ILE A 141 -0.38 7.94 0.78
N VAL A 142 -1.31 7.64 1.66
CA VAL A 142 -2.68 7.26 1.29
C VAL A 142 -3.57 8.49 1.21
N GLN A 143 -4.62 8.42 0.40
CA GLN A 143 -5.57 9.52 0.20
C GLN A 143 -7.00 9.02 0.17
N SER A 144 -7.95 9.87 0.54
CA SER A 144 -9.36 9.53 0.48
C SER A 144 -10.12 10.39 -0.51
N LEU A 145 -10.65 9.76 -1.56
CA LEU A 145 -11.63 10.39 -2.44
C LEU A 145 -13.01 10.54 -1.76
N PHE A 146 -13.17 10.02 -0.54
CA PHE A 146 -14.43 10.05 0.22
C PHE A 146 -14.27 10.95 1.43
N PRO A 147 -15.13 11.98 1.59
CA PRO A 147 -15.01 12.98 2.65
C PRO A 147 -14.94 12.36 4.06
N GLY A 148 -13.98 12.84 4.85
CA GLY A 148 -13.82 12.45 6.25
C GLY A 148 -13.45 10.98 6.45
N TRP A 149 -12.88 10.33 5.43
CA TRP A 149 -12.48 8.89 5.49
C TRP A 149 -13.65 7.95 5.80
N LYS A 150 -14.87 8.30 5.31
CA LYS A 150 -16.09 7.49 5.49
C LYS A 150 -16.39 6.72 4.22
N PHE A 151 -16.19 5.42 4.27
CA PHE A 151 -16.30 4.52 3.12
C PHE A 151 -16.61 3.09 3.57
N SER A 152 -17.01 2.23 2.64
CA SER A 152 -17.02 0.77 2.78
C SER A 152 -15.74 0.16 2.21
N SER A 153 -15.51 -1.13 2.48
CA SER A 153 -14.39 -1.88 1.86
C SER A 153 -14.45 -1.84 0.33
N ALA A 154 -15.65 -1.91 -0.26
CA ALA A 154 -15.83 -1.84 -1.71
C ALA A 154 -15.45 -0.46 -2.26
N ASP A 155 -15.78 0.62 -1.54
CA ASP A 155 -15.37 1.97 -1.92
C ASP A 155 -13.84 2.08 -1.98
N THR A 156 -13.13 1.58 -0.95
CA THR A 156 -11.67 1.66 -0.89
C THR A 156 -10.99 0.90 -2.01
N VAL A 157 -11.48 -0.30 -2.33
CA VAL A 157 -10.94 -1.12 -3.43
C VAL A 157 -11.18 -0.45 -4.79
N ALA A 158 -12.40 0.06 -5.04
CA ALA A 158 -12.71 0.77 -6.27
C ALA A 158 -11.89 2.06 -6.41
N ALA A 159 -11.48 2.69 -5.30
CA ALA A 159 -10.64 3.88 -5.25
C ALA A 159 -9.16 3.52 -4.99
N PHE A 160 -8.58 2.62 -5.78
CA PHE A 160 -7.13 2.27 -5.83
C PHE A 160 -6.54 1.70 -4.54
N GLY A 161 -7.34 1.16 -3.62
CA GLY A 161 -6.89 0.81 -2.29
C GLY A 161 -6.43 2.04 -1.49
N LEU A 162 -6.93 3.24 -1.83
CA LEU A 162 -6.55 4.54 -1.26
C LEU A 162 -5.10 4.98 -1.54
N HIS A 163 -4.39 4.35 -2.48
CA HIS A 163 -3.01 4.71 -2.82
C HIS A 163 -2.91 6.13 -3.36
N GLY A 164 -1.96 6.90 -2.86
CA GLY A 164 -1.60 8.22 -3.38
C GLY A 164 -0.16 8.23 -3.91
N ALA A 165 0.83 7.97 -3.04
CA ALA A 165 2.24 7.92 -3.41
C ALA A 165 3.00 6.94 -2.53
N LEU A 166 4.14 6.43 -3.03
CA LEU A 166 5.11 5.65 -2.27
C LEU A 166 6.46 6.36 -2.29
N LEU A 167 6.95 6.76 -1.12
CA LEU A 167 8.29 7.29 -0.90
C LEU A 167 9.16 6.13 -0.44
N LEU A 168 9.91 5.53 -1.36
CA LEU A 168 10.68 4.31 -1.15
C LEU A 168 12.11 4.62 -0.72
N GLY A 169 12.50 4.14 0.46
CA GLY A 169 13.83 4.31 1.02
C GLY A 169 14.89 3.36 0.42
N PRO A 170 16.09 3.33 1.01
CA PRO A 170 17.18 2.48 0.58
C PRO A 170 16.79 1.01 0.53
N ARG A 171 17.28 0.31 -0.50
CA ARG A 171 17.01 -1.11 -0.77
C ARG A 171 18.09 -1.98 -0.14
N HIS A 172 17.67 -3.00 0.57
CA HIS A 172 18.55 -4.00 1.18
C HIS A 172 18.41 -5.31 0.41
N ALA A 173 19.44 -5.72 -0.29
CA ALA A 173 19.44 -6.94 -1.09
C ALA A 173 19.29 -8.20 -0.23
N ILE A 174 18.46 -9.13 -0.65
CA ILE A 174 18.32 -10.46 -0.05
C ILE A 174 19.26 -11.42 -0.78
N THR A 175 20.28 -11.91 -0.06
CA THR A 175 21.28 -12.84 -0.59
C THR A 175 21.23 -14.17 0.18
N PRO A 176 21.82 -15.25 -0.34
CA PRO A 176 21.92 -16.51 0.41
C PRO A 176 22.56 -16.35 1.79
N ASP A 177 23.53 -15.43 1.93
CA ASP A 177 24.31 -15.25 3.16
C ASP A 177 23.52 -14.50 4.26
N ASN A 178 22.63 -13.59 3.88
CA ASN A 178 21.86 -12.78 4.83
C ASN A 178 20.38 -13.19 4.98
N LYS A 179 19.90 -14.13 4.16
CA LYS A 179 18.49 -14.54 4.10
C LYS A 179 17.94 -14.98 5.46
N ARG A 180 18.69 -15.78 6.22
CA ARG A 180 18.25 -16.22 7.55
C ARG A 180 18.08 -15.05 8.52
N ALA A 181 19.00 -14.10 8.52
CA ALA A 181 18.89 -12.91 9.35
C ALA A 181 17.66 -12.07 8.95
N TRP A 182 17.40 -11.90 7.65
CA TRP A 182 16.20 -11.19 7.18
C TRP A 182 14.91 -11.89 7.58
N PHE A 183 14.87 -13.22 7.56
CA PHE A 183 13.69 -13.98 8.01
C PHE A 183 13.34 -13.66 9.47
N GLU A 184 14.35 -13.62 10.34
CA GLU A 184 14.20 -13.30 11.76
C GLU A 184 13.82 -11.80 11.95
N MET A 185 14.53 -10.90 11.29
CA MET A 185 14.31 -9.45 11.40
C MET A 185 12.92 -9.02 10.91
N LEU A 186 12.44 -9.54 9.78
CA LEU A 186 11.12 -9.20 9.23
C LEU A 186 9.96 -9.64 10.13
N SER A 187 10.18 -10.52 11.11
CA SER A 187 9.16 -10.93 12.06
C SER A 187 9.19 -10.17 13.39
N SER A 188 10.24 -9.37 13.68
CA SER A 188 10.51 -8.89 15.04
C SER A 188 10.90 -7.41 15.15
N PHE A 189 11.07 -6.68 14.05
CA PHE A 189 11.46 -5.27 14.11
C PHE A 189 10.35 -4.38 14.73
N GLU A 190 10.78 -3.22 15.22
CA GLU A 190 9.91 -2.13 15.65
C GLU A 190 10.19 -0.87 14.83
N VAL A 191 9.16 -0.06 14.61
CA VAL A 191 9.25 1.26 13.98
C VAL A 191 8.66 2.32 14.89
N GLY A 192 9.45 3.34 15.23
CA GLY A 192 8.97 4.57 15.85
C GLY A 192 8.59 5.58 14.78
N LEU A 193 7.46 6.27 14.95
CA LEU A 193 6.99 7.36 14.10
C LEU A 193 6.93 8.65 14.90
N SER A 194 7.58 9.70 14.41
CA SER A 194 7.55 11.03 15.02
C SER A 194 7.09 12.10 14.04
N ARG A 195 6.47 13.16 14.59
CA ARG A 195 6.05 14.36 13.87
C ARG A 195 6.62 15.60 14.57
N ASN A 196 7.35 16.42 13.83
CA ASN A 196 8.00 17.66 14.34
C ASN A 196 8.86 17.39 15.59
N GLY A 197 9.54 16.23 15.61
CA GLY A 197 10.39 15.81 16.73
C GLY A 197 9.66 15.24 17.96
N GLN A 198 8.34 15.08 17.89
CA GLN A 198 7.54 14.43 18.94
C GLN A 198 7.16 13.01 18.50
N ASP A 199 7.37 12.05 19.39
CA ASP A 199 6.94 10.66 19.15
C ASP A 199 5.40 10.61 19.10
N ILE A 200 4.88 9.99 18.03
CA ILE A 200 3.44 9.89 17.75
C ILE A 200 2.93 8.47 17.95
N ASP A 201 3.70 7.49 17.45
CA ASP A 201 3.28 6.09 17.51
C ASP A 201 4.50 5.16 17.43
N THR A 202 4.29 3.91 17.85
CA THR A 202 5.24 2.82 17.69
C THR A 202 4.52 1.61 17.14
N GLY A 203 5.08 1.01 16.10
CA GLY A 203 4.53 -0.19 15.47
C GLY A 203 5.51 -1.35 15.53
N HIS A 204 4.97 -2.57 15.38
CA HIS A 204 5.73 -3.82 15.39
C HIS A 204 5.50 -4.57 14.08
N ALA A 205 6.49 -5.34 13.65
CA ALA A 205 6.38 -6.20 12.46
C ALA A 205 5.08 -7.02 12.42
N ALA A 206 4.67 -7.55 13.57
CA ALA A 206 3.46 -8.36 13.72
C ALA A 206 2.15 -7.62 13.42
N ASN A 207 2.14 -6.29 13.38
CA ASN A 207 0.92 -5.50 13.12
C ASN A 207 0.38 -5.74 11.69
N VAL A 208 1.24 -6.12 10.75
CA VAL A 208 0.82 -6.41 9.37
C VAL A 208 0.57 -7.92 9.20
N LEU A 209 -0.59 -8.39 9.65
CA LEU A 209 -1.06 -9.79 9.61
C LEU A 209 -0.14 -10.81 10.30
N GLY A 210 0.71 -10.38 11.22
CA GLY A 210 1.69 -11.23 11.90
C GLY A 210 3.12 -11.05 11.37
N GLY A 211 3.31 -10.36 10.24
CA GLY A 211 4.60 -9.98 9.67
C GLY A 211 4.54 -9.70 8.17
N PRO A 212 5.51 -8.99 7.61
CA PRO A 212 5.60 -8.68 6.19
C PRO A 212 5.50 -9.89 5.26
N LEU A 213 6.13 -11.01 5.59
CA LEU A 213 6.05 -12.25 4.79
C LEU A 213 4.67 -12.89 4.85
N THR A 214 3.99 -12.83 6.01
CA THR A 214 2.60 -13.28 6.13
C THR A 214 1.65 -12.39 5.32
N ALA A 215 1.89 -11.08 5.29
CA ALA A 215 1.15 -10.15 4.44
C ALA A 215 1.34 -10.47 2.94
N LEU A 216 2.58 -10.76 2.52
CA LEU A 216 2.86 -11.23 1.15
C LEU A 216 2.14 -12.55 0.84
N LYS A 217 2.20 -13.53 1.76
CA LYS A 217 1.47 -14.80 1.60
C LYS A 217 -0.02 -14.57 1.36
N ASN A 218 -0.64 -13.68 2.15
CA ASN A 218 -2.05 -13.37 2.02
C ASN A 218 -2.41 -12.85 0.62
N VAL A 219 -1.66 -11.89 0.07
CA VAL A 219 -1.96 -11.35 -1.27
C VAL A 219 -1.71 -12.37 -2.37
N VAL A 220 -0.72 -13.24 -2.24
CA VAL A 220 -0.47 -14.33 -3.20
C VAL A 220 -1.68 -15.27 -3.29
N GLU A 221 -2.22 -15.68 -2.13
CA GLU A 221 -3.41 -16.55 -2.07
C GLU A 221 -4.67 -15.85 -2.62
N VAL A 222 -4.85 -14.57 -2.30
CA VAL A 222 -6.01 -13.79 -2.80
C VAL A 222 -5.94 -13.61 -4.32
N LEU A 223 -4.78 -13.25 -4.85
CA LEU A 223 -4.60 -13.07 -6.30
C LEU A 223 -4.73 -14.40 -7.07
N ALA A 224 -4.35 -15.52 -6.47
CA ALA A 224 -4.53 -16.83 -7.10
C ALA A 224 -6.00 -17.19 -7.40
N GLN A 225 -6.91 -16.59 -6.65
CA GLN A 225 -8.36 -16.80 -6.81
C GLN A 225 -9.05 -15.68 -7.60
N ASP A 226 -8.31 -14.66 -8.02
CA ASP A 226 -8.84 -13.53 -8.77
C ASP A 226 -8.69 -13.74 -10.28
N PRO A 227 -9.80 -14.00 -11.02
CA PRO A 227 -9.74 -14.26 -12.45
C PRO A 227 -9.53 -12.99 -13.30
N LEU A 228 -9.66 -11.81 -12.71
CA LEU A 228 -9.66 -10.53 -13.42
C LEU A 228 -8.31 -9.82 -13.35
N ASN A 229 -7.58 -10.03 -12.25
CA ASN A 229 -6.34 -9.32 -12.01
C ASN A 229 -5.12 -10.24 -12.15
N LEU A 230 -4.02 -9.63 -12.57
CA LEU A 230 -2.79 -10.39 -12.85
C LEU A 230 -2.12 -10.85 -11.55
N GLN A 231 -1.59 -12.07 -11.58
CA GLN A 231 -0.70 -12.59 -10.55
C GLN A 231 0.57 -11.72 -10.41
N LEU A 232 1.18 -11.77 -9.24
CA LEU A 232 2.49 -11.15 -9.01
C LEU A 232 3.56 -11.84 -9.86
N LYS A 233 4.51 -11.05 -10.36
CA LYS A 233 5.64 -11.55 -11.17
C LYS A 233 6.98 -10.98 -10.70
N GLY A 234 8.07 -11.56 -11.14
CA GLY A 234 9.41 -11.01 -10.92
C GLY A 234 9.53 -9.59 -11.47
N GLY A 235 10.22 -8.73 -10.74
CA GLY A 235 10.36 -7.30 -11.02
C GLY A 235 9.26 -6.42 -10.39
N GLU A 236 8.17 -7.00 -9.89
CA GLU A 236 7.16 -6.27 -9.10
C GLU A 236 7.52 -6.24 -7.61
N PHE A 237 6.86 -5.37 -6.87
CA PHE A 237 6.99 -5.33 -5.42
C PHE A 237 5.61 -5.31 -4.73
N VAL A 238 5.62 -5.58 -3.43
CA VAL A 238 4.44 -5.50 -2.56
C VAL A 238 4.78 -4.62 -1.37
N THR A 239 3.93 -3.62 -1.07
CA THR A 239 3.95 -2.90 0.20
C THR A 239 2.96 -3.56 1.16
N THR A 240 3.37 -3.73 2.42
CA THR A 240 2.74 -4.70 3.32
C THR A 240 1.61 -4.14 4.18
N GLY A 241 1.29 -2.87 4.00
CA GLY A 241 0.35 -2.14 4.84
C GLY A 241 1.02 -1.45 6.03
N THR A 242 0.31 -0.51 6.63
CA THR A 242 0.88 0.31 7.70
C THR A 242 1.22 -0.47 8.96
N ILE A 243 2.43 -0.25 9.46
CA ILE A 243 2.93 -0.87 10.70
C ILE A 243 2.43 -0.10 11.93
N THR A 244 2.23 1.22 11.80
CA THR A 244 1.60 2.10 12.80
C THR A 244 0.14 2.38 12.43
N ARG A 245 -0.48 3.35 13.09
CA ARG A 245 -1.72 3.96 12.59
C ARG A 245 -1.40 4.87 11.41
N ALA A 246 -2.41 5.13 10.57
CA ALA A 246 -2.36 6.12 9.50
C ALA A 246 -2.70 7.51 10.05
N PHE A 247 -1.78 8.47 9.97
CA PHE A 247 -1.97 9.81 10.53
C PHE A 247 -2.20 10.85 9.44
N PRO A 248 -3.19 11.77 9.63
CA PRO A 248 -3.34 12.93 8.74
C PRO A 248 -2.07 13.75 8.69
N ILE A 249 -1.72 14.25 7.49
CA ILE A 249 -0.57 15.13 7.28
C ILE A 249 -1.01 16.52 6.85
N ALA A 250 -0.25 17.52 7.29
CA ALA A 250 -0.48 18.94 6.97
C ALA A 250 0.81 19.63 6.51
N ALA A 251 0.66 20.75 5.81
CA ALA A 251 1.80 21.56 5.37
C ALA A 251 2.67 22.01 6.55
N ASN A 252 3.97 22.09 6.31
CA ASN A 252 5.00 22.43 7.29
C ASN A 252 5.22 21.40 8.41
N GLU A 253 4.70 20.17 8.26
CA GLU A 253 5.03 19.08 9.14
C GLU A 253 6.30 18.35 8.65
N THR A 254 7.07 17.83 9.60
CA THR A 254 8.19 16.92 9.34
C THR A 254 7.89 15.60 10.02
N TRP A 255 7.82 14.54 9.23
CA TRP A 255 7.59 13.18 9.69
C TRP A 255 8.87 12.36 9.60
N ARG A 256 9.14 11.53 10.61
CA ARG A 256 10.33 10.70 10.66
C ARG A 256 10.04 9.33 11.24
N THR A 257 10.70 8.31 10.67
CA THR A 257 10.75 6.96 11.25
C THR A 257 12.11 6.66 11.87
N THR A 258 12.10 5.78 12.86
CA THR A 258 13.29 5.12 13.43
C THR A 258 13.02 3.63 13.53
N PHE A 259 14.06 2.81 13.40
CA PHE A 259 13.91 1.35 13.46
C PHE A 259 14.78 0.76 14.56
N SER A 260 14.31 -0.33 15.17
CA SER A 260 15.08 -1.26 15.99
C SER A 260 14.81 -2.70 15.53
N GLY A 261 15.78 -3.58 15.69
CA GLY A 261 15.66 -5.00 15.32
C GLY A 261 15.81 -5.31 13.83
N ALA A 262 15.97 -4.31 12.97
CA ALA A 262 16.29 -4.46 11.54
C ALA A 262 17.16 -3.28 11.07
N PRO A 263 17.99 -3.46 10.02
CA PRO A 263 18.95 -2.44 9.56
C PRO A 263 18.32 -1.37 8.64
N PHE A 264 17.02 -1.14 8.75
CA PHE A 264 16.38 -0.07 7.97
C PHE A 264 16.85 1.29 8.48
N GLU A 265 17.31 2.13 7.56
CA GLU A 265 17.48 3.53 7.84
C GLU A 265 16.10 4.18 7.95
N GLY A 266 15.92 5.04 8.96
CA GLY A 266 14.70 5.84 9.07
C GLY A 266 14.62 6.87 7.94
N LEU A 267 13.41 7.21 7.53
CA LEU A 267 13.12 8.24 6.54
C LEU A 267 12.62 9.51 7.22
N THR A 268 12.92 10.63 6.59
CA THR A 268 12.36 11.96 6.95
C THR A 268 11.57 12.50 5.76
N VAL A 269 10.36 12.96 6.01
CA VAL A 269 9.50 13.59 4.99
C VAL A 269 9.12 15.00 5.45
N HIS A 270 9.47 16.00 4.65
CA HIS A 270 9.02 17.38 4.80
C HIS A 270 7.77 17.57 3.94
N VAL A 271 6.67 17.96 4.57
CA VAL A 271 5.37 18.15 3.90
C VAL A 271 5.23 19.64 3.53
N VAL A 272 4.99 19.94 2.25
CA VAL A 272 4.85 21.29 1.71
C VAL A 272 3.48 21.50 1.06
#